data_e215af9c5ee6fd48ce992833481f17bf
#
_entry.id   e215af9c5ee6fd48ce992833481f17bf
#
_cell.length_a   1.000
_cell.length_b   1.000
_cell.length_c   1.000
_cell.angle_alpha   90.00
_cell.angle_beta   90.00
_cell.angle_gamma   90.00
#
_symmetry.space_group_name_H-M   'P 1'
#
loop_
_entity.id
_entity.type
_entity.pdbx_description
1 polymer ?
#
loop_
_entity_poly.entity_id
_entity_poly.type
_entity_poly.pdbx_seq_one_letter_code
_entity_poly.pdbx_strand_id
1 'polypeptide(L)'
;MTASGYVTDVAYVPGFYPQMAPVTLRHVAALNGVCPPGTSTSYRYLELGCGLGRSFTTLAAANPRGEFIGVDINPDHTAAAARDIAA
;
A
#
# COMPACT_ATOMS: atom_id res chain seq x y z
N MET A 1 1.17 -7.03 -23.12
CA MET A 1 1.80 -8.20 -22.47
C MET A 1 1.07 -8.51 -21.16
N THR A 2 0.95 -9.77 -20.83
CA THR A 2 0.37 -10.20 -19.55
C THR A 2 1.36 -11.08 -18.79
N ALA A 3 1.25 -11.08 -17.46
CA ALA A 3 2.00 -11.99 -16.60
C ALA A 3 1.02 -12.52 -15.54
N SER A 4 0.89 -13.84 -15.43
CA SER A 4 -0.04 -14.49 -14.51
C SER A 4 -1.48 -13.98 -14.64
N GLY A 5 -1.91 -13.67 -15.87
CA GLY A 5 -3.25 -13.14 -16.16
C GLY A 5 -3.41 -11.63 -15.97
N TYR A 6 -2.34 -10.93 -15.56
CA TYR A 6 -2.37 -9.48 -15.38
C TYR A 6 -1.71 -8.76 -16.55
N VAL A 7 -2.21 -7.56 -16.85
CA VAL A 7 -1.60 -6.69 -17.86
C VAL A 7 -0.42 -5.96 -17.23
N THR A 8 0.77 -6.10 -17.84
CA THR A 8 2.00 -5.50 -17.30
C THR A 8 2.67 -4.50 -18.24
N ASP A 9 2.13 -4.33 -19.46
CA ASP A 9 2.67 -3.42 -20.48
C ASP A 9 2.03 -2.03 -20.47
N VAL A 10 1.06 -1.80 -19.58
CA VAL A 10 0.41 -0.51 -19.39
C VAL A 10 0.68 -0.03 -17.96
N ALA A 11 1.27 1.17 -17.84
CA ALA A 11 1.52 1.75 -16.53
C ALA A 11 0.24 2.32 -15.94
N TYR A 12 0.06 2.16 -14.63
CA TYR A 12 -1.03 2.80 -13.91
C TYR A 12 -0.81 4.30 -13.82
N VAL A 13 -1.89 5.06 -13.86
CA VAL A 13 -1.86 6.50 -13.55
C VAL A 13 -1.61 6.64 -12.04
N PRO A 14 -0.58 7.40 -11.63
CA PRO A 14 -0.33 7.61 -10.21
C PRO A 14 -1.50 8.34 -9.54
N GLY A 15 -1.86 7.92 -8.33
CA GLY A 15 -2.90 8.54 -7.54
C GLY A 15 -2.68 8.30 -6.06
N PHE A 16 -3.38 9.10 -5.24
CA PHE A 16 -3.35 8.93 -3.80
C PHE A 16 -4.76 8.56 -3.30
N TYR A 17 -4.82 7.52 -2.49
CA TYR A 17 -6.08 6.96 -1.98
C TYR A 17 -6.07 7.00 -0.44
N PRO A 18 -6.54 8.08 0.17
CA PRO A 18 -6.51 8.24 1.64
C PRO A 18 -7.36 7.21 2.38
N GLN A 19 -8.36 6.62 1.72
CA GLN A 19 -9.17 5.55 2.30
C GLN A 19 -8.37 4.29 2.63
N MET A 20 -7.15 4.16 2.12
CA MET A 20 -6.26 3.04 2.42
C MET A 20 -5.43 3.26 3.68
N ALA A 21 -5.56 4.40 4.34
CA ALA A 21 -4.83 4.68 5.58
C ALA A 21 -5.20 3.67 6.68
N PRO A 22 -4.24 3.26 7.54
CA PRO A 22 -4.54 2.32 8.63
C PRO A 22 -5.69 2.75 9.52
N VAL A 23 -5.79 4.04 9.84
CA VAL A 23 -6.89 4.55 10.68
C VAL A 23 -8.24 4.35 10.01
N THR A 24 -8.34 4.54 8.70
CA THR A 24 -9.56 4.35 7.93
C THR A 24 -9.96 2.88 7.89
N LEU A 25 -8.99 2.01 7.60
CA LEU A 25 -9.23 0.56 7.54
C LEU A 25 -9.68 0.01 8.90
N ARG A 26 -9.07 0.47 9.99
CA ARG A 26 -9.48 0.10 11.34
C ARG A 26 -10.90 0.54 11.64
N HIS A 27 -11.26 1.74 11.24
CA HIS A 27 -12.61 2.28 11.44
C HIS A 27 -13.66 1.46 10.69
N VAL A 28 -13.39 1.14 9.42
CA VAL A 28 -14.30 0.31 8.61
C VAL A 28 -14.44 -1.09 9.20
N ALA A 29 -13.35 -1.71 9.65
CA ALA A 29 -13.40 -3.01 10.29
C ALA A 29 -14.28 -2.98 11.54
N ALA A 30 -14.11 -1.99 12.40
CA ALA A 30 -14.89 -1.84 13.62
C ALA A 30 -16.38 -1.64 13.31
N LEU A 31 -16.71 -0.85 12.28
CA LEU A 31 -18.11 -0.65 11.87
C LEU A 31 -18.74 -1.94 11.36
N ASN A 32 -17.96 -2.89 10.90
CA ASN A 32 -18.44 -4.20 10.44
C ASN A 32 -18.31 -5.30 11.52
N GLY A 33 -18.08 -4.93 12.76
CA GLY A 33 -18.04 -5.87 13.87
C GLY A 33 -16.74 -6.65 14.00
N VAL A 34 -15.68 -6.22 13.35
CA VAL A 34 -14.36 -6.84 13.42
C VAL A 34 -13.47 -6.05 14.36
N CYS A 35 -12.80 -6.73 15.29
CA CYS A 35 -11.83 -6.11 16.17
C CYS A 35 -10.50 -5.92 15.41
N PRO A 36 -10.14 -4.69 15.03
CA PRO A 36 -8.91 -4.47 14.26
C PRO A 36 -7.68 -4.53 15.16
N PRO A 37 -6.50 -4.84 14.57
CA PRO A 37 -5.24 -4.75 15.31
C PRO A 37 -4.97 -3.33 15.79
N GLY A 38 -4.26 -3.20 16.90
CA GLY A 38 -3.86 -1.90 17.42
C GLY A 38 -2.76 -1.26 16.55
N THR A 39 -2.73 0.07 16.54
CA THR A 39 -1.70 0.86 15.84
C THR A 39 -0.90 1.75 16.79
N SER A 40 -1.10 1.61 18.11
CA SER A 40 -0.35 2.36 19.12
C SER A 40 1.07 1.85 19.32
N THR A 41 1.34 0.62 18.92
CA THR A 41 2.67 0.00 18.90
C THR A 41 3.04 -0.33 17.46
N SER A 42 4.13 -1.06 17.25
CA SER A 42 4.50 -1.49 15.90
C SER A 42 3.48 -2.48 15.33
N TYR A 43 3.20 -2.35 14.04
CA TYR A 43 2.28 -3.21 13.30
C TYR A 43 2.79 -3.39 11.88
N ARG A 44 2.21 -4.33 11.15
CA ARG A 44 2.53 -4.57 9.74
C ARG A 44 1.34 -4.20 8.87
N TYR A 45 1.64 -3.60 7.74
CA TYR A 45 0.67 -3.22 6.72
C TYR A 45 1.11 -3.84 5.39
N LEU A 46 0.28 -4.73 4.85
CA LEU A 46 0.55 -5.39 3.58
C LEU A 46 -0.41 -4.87 2.52
N GLU A 47 0.12 -4.43 1.39
CA GLU A 47 -0.67 -4.05 0.23
C GLU A 47 -0.32 -4.96 -0.95
N LEU A 48 -1.32 -5.68 -1.44
CA LEU A 48 -1.20 -6.51 -2.64
C LEU A 48 -1.57 -5.65 -3.85
N GLY A 49 -0.70 -5.62 -4.86
CA GLY A 49 -0.89 -4.79 -6.04
C GLY A 49 -0.67 -3.31 -5.74
N CYS A 50 0.46 -2.96 -5.11
CA CYS A 50 0.74 -1.57 -4.70
C CYS A 50 0.96 -0.61 -5.87
N GLY A 51 1.08 -1.09 -7.09
CA GLY A 51 1.30 -0.27 -8.27
C GLY A 51 2.59 0.55 -8.15
N LEU A 52 2.52 1.84 -8.51
CA LEU A 52 3.67 2.75 -8.40
C LEU A 52 3.97 3.15 -6.95
N GLY A 53 3.15 2.77 -5.99
CA GLY A 53 3.39 2.99 -4.58
C GLY A 53 3.14 4.40 -4.08
N ARG A 54 2.37 5.23 -4.80
CA ARG A 54 2.12 6.62 -4.40
C ARG A 54 1.39 6.72 -3.07
N SER A 55 0.23 6.04 -2.94
CA SER A 55 -0.48 5.99 -1.66
C SER A 55 0.33 5.26 -0.62
N PHE A 56 0.93 4.14 -1.00
CA PHE A 56 1.69 3.27 -0.11
C PHE A 56 2.85 4.02 0.55
N THR A 57 3.70 4.69 -0.24
CA THR A 57 4.88 5.40 0.29
C THR A 57 4.47 6.61 1.13
N THR A 58 3.43 7.33 0.72
CA THR A 58 2.91 8.47 1.48
C THR A 58 2.35 8.02 2.83
N LEU A 59 1.56 6.94 2.85
CA LEU A 59 1.01 6.40 4.08
C LEU A 59 2.09 5.85 5.00
N ALA A 60 3.11 5.20 4.45
CA ALA A 60 4.24 4.70 5.23
C ALA A 60 4.99 5.85 5.92
N ALA A 61 5.23 6.94 5.21
CA ALA A 61 5.89 8.12 5.78
C ALA A 61 5.05 8.76 6.89
N ALA A 62 3.72 8.78 6.74
CA ALA A 62 2.81 9.35 7.72
C ALA A 62 2.56 8.43 8.93
N ASN A 63 2.91 7.15 8.83
CA ASN A 63 2.65 6.14 9.87
C ASN A 63 3.94 5.40 10.25
N PRO A 64 4.86 6.06 10.97
CA PRO A 64 6.20 5.51 11.22
C PRO A 64 6.23 4.28 12.13
N ARG A 65 5.14 3.97 12.84
CA ARG A 65 5.04 2.75 13.64
C ARG A 65 4.73 1.51 12.81
N GLY A 66 4.27 1.70 11.58
CA GLY A 66 3.93 0.61 10.69
C GLY A 66 5.12 0.15 9.86
N GLU A 67 5.26 -1.16 9.71
CA GLU A 67 6.12 -1.76 8.70
C GLU A 67 5.27 -2.00 7.47
N PHE A 68 5.49 -1.21 6.42
CA PHE A 68 4.69 -1.24 5.19
C PHE A 68 5.37 -2.12 4.15
N ILE A 69 4.65 -3.13 3.69
CA ILE A 69 5.14 -4.11 2.71
C ILE A 69 4.22 -4.05 1.49
N GLY A 70 4.77 -3.65 0.35
CA GLY A 70 4.04 -3.59 -0.91
C GLY A 70 4.48 -4.70 -1.84
N VAL A 71 3.52 -5.29 -2.54
CA VAL A 71 3.76 -6.35 -3.52
C VAL A 71 3.05 -5.97 -4.82
N ASP A 72 3.76 -6.09 -5.93
CA ASP A 72 3.20 -5.89 -7.25
C ASP A 72 3.85 -6.84 -8.25
N ILE A 73 3.06 -7.30 -9.22
CA ILE A 73 3.56 -8.21 -10.25
C ILE A 73 4.44 -7.49 -11.29
N ASN A 74 4.29 -6.17 -11.42
CA ASN A 74 5.07 -5.39 -12.36
C ASN A 74 6.34 -4.86 -11.70
N PRO A 75 7.55 -5.34 -12.12
CA PRO A 75 8.80 -4.91 -11.50
C PRO A 75 9.11 -3.43 -11.70
N ASP A 76 8.57 -2.78 -12.72
CA ASP A 76 8.75 -1.35 -12.92
C ASP A 76 8.02 -0.55 -11.83
N HIS A 77 6.87 -1.04 -11.37
CA HIS A 77 6.12 -0.42 -10.28
C HIS A 77 6.87 -0.50 -8.96
N THR A 78 7.41 -1.67 -8.61
CA THR A 78 8.16 -1.84 -7.38
C THR A 78 9.47 -1.06 -7.39
N ALA A 79 10.12 -0.96 -8.55
CA ALA A 79 11.33 -0.15 -8.72
C ALA A 79 11.02 1.35 -8.53
N ALA A 80 9.89 1.83 -9.07
CA ALA A 80 9.46 3.22 -8.88
C ALA A 80 9.18 3.52 -7.41
N ALA A 81 8.47 2.63 -6.71
CA ALA A 81 8.20 2.76 -5.29
C ALA A 81 9.48 2.78 -4.47
N ALA A 82 10.45 1.93 -4.79
CA ALA A 82 11.73 1.89 -4.10
C ALA A 82 12.51 3.21 -4.28
N ARG A 83 12.45 3.82 -5.46
CA ARG A 83 13.06 5.14 -5.70
C ARG A 83 12.39 6.23 -4.85
N ASP A 84 11.08 6.21 -4.73
CA ASP A 84 10.34 7.17 -3.90
C ASP A 84 10.72 7.04 -2.42
N ILE A 85 10.91 5.83 -1.94
CA ILE A 85 11.33 5.56 -0.56
C ILE A 85 12.73 6.10 -0.31
N ALA A 86 13.63 5.95 -1.29
CA ALA A 86 15.02 6.38 -1.17
C ALA A 86 15.20 7.90 -1.27
N ALA A 87 14.21 8.60 -1.81
CA ALA A 87 14.28 10.05 -2.02
C ALA A 87 14.18 10.88 -0.73
#